data_deb7aa7fc3b736f0d306d7bcf0766175
#
_entry.id   deb7aa7fc3b736f0d306d7bcf0766175
#
_cell.length_a   1.000
_cell.length_b   1.000
_cell.length_c   1.000
_cell.angle_alpha   90.00
_cell.angle_beta   90.00
_cell.angle_gamma   90.00
#
_symmetry.space_group_name_H-M   'P 1'
#
loop_
_entity.id
_entity.type
_entity.pdbx_description
1 polymer ?
#
loop_
_entity_poly.entity_id
_entity_poly.type
_entity_poly.pdbx_seq_one_letter_code
_entity_poly.pdbx_strand_id
1 'polypeptide(L)'
;DTSGIEAWVTENNPKYANRIIKQLKVFKKSHNLDDSYDPYKAAYGSMPTHAAATPAIQQMYINGHFCYAYKFGIVTNGLGIVRDIPFYNKDFLTAHPDIIVEKKSDSPDEDKSLADSKALLPVLIDFFQKHPLIEPKTFLGDAAFDTIEIYKSLFEDIGFRKAFIPLR
;
A
#
# COMPACT_ATOMS: atom_id res chain seq x y z
N ASP A 1 7.78 8.70 2.24
CA ASP A 1 7.86 7.44 1.49
C ASP A 1 6.91 6.42 2.10
N THR A 2 6.39 5.51 1.33
CA THR A 2 5.53 4.43 1.81
C THR A 2 6.24 3.09 1.65
N SER A 3 5.95 2.16 2.53
CA SER A 3 6.55 0.83 2.54
C SER A 3 5.61 -0.18 3.18
N GLY A 4 6.03 -1.44 3.22
CA GLY A 4 5.34 -2.51 3.92
C GLY A 4 6.28 -3.29 4.81
N ILE A 5 5.78 -3.70 5.97
CA ILE A 5 6.48 -4.64 6.84
C ILE A 5 5.77 -5.99 6.73
N GLU A 6 6.49 -6.98 6.19
CA GLU A 6 5.97 -8.34 6.11
C GLU A 6 5.62 -8.87 7.50
N ALA A 7 4.41 -9.37 7.65
CA ALA A 7 3.89 -9.82 8.92
C ALA A 7 4.19 -11.31 9.17
N TRP A 8 4.39 -11.67 10.42
CA TRP A 8 4.51 -13.05 10.85
C TRP A 8 3.13 -13.70 10.97
N VAL A 9 2.56 -14.12 9.84
CA VAL A 9 1.23 -14.73 9.73
C VAL A 9 1.25 -16.04 8.96
N THR A 10 0.21 -16.84 9.15
CA THR A 10 0.10 -18.16 8.49
C THR A 10 0.11 -18.05 6.97
N GLU A 11 -0.48 -17.00 6.43
CA GLU A 11 -0.61 -16.75 4.99
C GLU A 11 0.76 -16.47 4.33
N ASN A 12 1.75 -15.94 5.07
CA ASN A 12 3.12 -15.78 4.61
C ASN A 12 3.95 -17.05 4.68
N ASN A 13 3.42 -18.14 5.27
CA ASN A 13 4.12 -19.41 5.26
C ASN A 13 4.05 -20.03 3.85
N PRO A 14 5.19 -20.38 3.23
CA PRO A 14 5.20 -21.02 1.91
C PRO A 14 4.31 -22.28 1.79
N LYS A 15 4.11 -23.01 2.90
CA LYS A 15 3.23 -24.18 2.95
C LYS A 15 1.77 -23.81 2.72
N TYR A 16 1.35 -22.60 3.12
CA TYR A 16 -0.02 -22.13 2.92
C TYR A 16 -0.34 -21.94 1.43
N ALA A 17 0.46 -21.15 0.72
CA ALA A 17 0.31 -20.94 -0.71
C ALA A 17 0.46 -22.26 -1.51
N ASN A 18 1.47 -23.07 -1.18
CA ASN A 18 1.71 -24.36 -1.83
C ASN A 18 0.53 -25.33 -1.68
N ARG A 19 -0.19 -25.30 -0.55
CA ARG A 19 -1.39 -26.11 -0.34
C ARG A 19 -2.50 -25.70 -1.33
N ILE A 20 -2.74 -24.40 -1.48
CA ILE A 20 -3.73 -23.85 -2.41
C ILE A 20 -3.36 -24.21 -3.86
N ILE A 21 -2.11 -23.97 -4.26
CA ILE A 21 -1.61 -24.31 -5.60
C ILE A 21 -1.81 -25.78 -5.90
N LYS A 22 -1.52 -26.67 -4.94
CA LYS A 22 -1.71 -28.12 -5.10
C LYS A 22 -3.18 -28.47 -5.34
N GLN A 23 -4.10 -27.86 -4.61
CA GLN A 23 -5.54 -28.06 -4.80
C GLN A 23 -6.00 -27.59 -6.20
N LEU A 24 -5.51 -26.42 -6.65
CA LEU A 24 -5.86 -25.89 -7.96
C LEU A 24 -5.25 -26.69 -9.13
N LYS A 25 -4.08 -27.30 -8.94
CA LYS A 25 -3.51 -28.25 -9.91
C LYS A 25 -4.38 -29.52 -10.02
N VAL A 26 -4.89 -30.03 -8.90
CA VAL A 26 -5.83 -31.14 -8.91
C VAL A 26 -7.14 -30.73 -9.59
N PHE A 27 -7.66 -29.56 -9.28
CA PHE A 27 -8.86 -29.00 -9.91
C PHE A 27 -8.69 -28.85 -11.44
N LYS A 28 -7.57 -28.28 -11.91
CA LYS A 28 -7.24 -28.22 -13.35
C LYS A 28 -7.35 -29.57 -14.02
N LYS A 29 -6.75 -30.60 -13.40
CA LYS A 29 -6.70 -31.93 -13.94
C LYS A 29 -8.07 -32.62 -13.94
N SER A 30 -8.85 -32.50 -12.87
CA SER A 30 -10.17 -33.14 -12.73
C SER A 30 -11.23 -32.53 -13.68
N HIS A 31 -11.09 -31.25 -14.05
CA HIS A 31 -12.00 -30.55 -14.96
C HIS A 31 -11.48 -30.45 -16.39
N ASN A 32 -10.35 -31.09 -16.71
CA ASN A 32 -9.72 -31.05 -18.03
C ASN A 32 -9.53 -29.62 -18.57
N LEU A 33 -9.15 -28.69 -17.69
CA LEU A 33 -8.90 -27.31 -18.10
C LEU A 33 -7.64 -27.25 -18.96
N ASP A 34 -7.67 -26.41 -20.00
CA ASP A 34 -6.57 -26.20 -20.92
C ASP A 34 -5.39 -25.43 -20.31
N ASP A 35 -4.37 -25.14 -21.13
CA ASP A 35 -3.17 -24.43 -20.68
C ASP A 35 -3.38 -22.93 -20.43
N SER A 36 -4.53 -22.37 -20.78
CA SER A 36 -4.89 -20.99 -20.43
C SER A 36 -5.15 -20.85 -18.92
N TYR A 37 -5.55 -21.92 -18.24
CA TYR A 37 -5.72 -21.93 -16.79
C TYR A 37 -4.40 -22.15 -16.08
N ASP A 38 -3.90 -21.10 -15.43
CA ASP A 38 -2.69 -21.13 -14.60
C ASP A 38 -3.04 -21.28 -13.10
N PRO A 39 -2.76 -22.46 -12.47
CA PRO A 39 -3.01 -22.69 -11.06
C PRO A 39 -2.26 -21.74 -10.11
N TYR A 40 -1.11 -21.23 -10.51
CA TYR A 40 -0.34 -20.28 -9.70
C TYR A 40 -1.04 -18.92 -9.68
N LYS A 41 -1.43 -18.43 -10.84
CA LYS A 41 -2.18 -17.19 -10.99
C LYS A 41 -3.53 -17.24 -10.27
N ALA A 42 -4.25 -18.36 -10.42
CA ALA A 42 -5.51 -18.61 -9.74
C ALA A 42 -5.34 -18.69 -8.21
N ALA A 43 -4.20 -19.22 -7.72
CA ALA A 43 -3.92 -19.27 -6.29
C ALA A 43 -3.88 -17.88 -5.65
N TYR A 44 -3.14 -16.96 -6.25
CA TYR A 44 -3.06 -15.58 -5.74
C TYR A 44 -4.43 -14.88 -5.76
N GLY A 45 -5.23 -15.09 -6.79
CA GLY A 45 -6.60 -14.56 -6.87
C GLY A 45 -7.57 -15.14 -5.85
N SER A 46 -7.33 -16.40 -5.39
CA SER A 46 -8.17 -17.07 -4.41
C SER A 46 -7.72 -16.87 -2.95
N MET A 47 -6.54 -16.33 -2.72
CA MET A 47 -6.06 -16.02 -1.37
C MET A 47 -6.87 -14.88 -0.74
N PRO A 48 -7.08 -14.87 0.58
CA PRO A 48 -7.81 -13.81 1.24
C PRO A 48 -7.10 -12.44 1.04
N THR A 49 -7.86 -11.36 0.98
CA THR A 49 -7.32 -10.00 0.81
C THR A 49 -6.58 -9.48 2.05
N HIS A 50 -6.76 -10.13 3.19
CA HIS A 50 -6.12 -9.80 4.46
C HIS A 50 -5.87 -11.07 5.27
N ALA A 51 -4.96 -11.00 6.22
CA ALA A 51 -4.64 -12.13 7.09
C ALA A 51 -5.79 -12.43 8.07
N ALA A 52 -5.97 -13.69 8.42
CA ALA A 52 -6.97 -14.12 9.40
C ALA A 52 -6.71 -13.54 10.79
N ALA A 53 -5.45 -13.26 11.14
CA ALA A 53 -5.06 -12.70 12.43
C ALA A 53 -5.59 -11.27 12.63
N THR A 54 -5.58 -10.43 11.59
CA THR A 54 -6.11 -9.06 11.64
C THR A 54 -6.30 -8.49 10.23
N PRO A 55 -7.41 -7.74 9.98
CA PRO A 55 -7.63 -7.05 8.72
C PRO A 55 -6.62 -5.94 8.38
N ALA A 56 -5.82 -5.50 9.36
CA ALA A 56 -4.77 -4.51 9.13
C ALA A 56 -3.58 -5.07 8.34
N ILE A 57 -3.42 -6.39 8.32
CA ILE A 57 -2.39 -7.07 7.51
C ILE A 57 -3.02 -7.43 6.19
N GLN A 58 -2.62 -6.72 5.13
CA GLN A 58 -3.19 -6.84 3.81
C GLN A 58 -2.24 -7.55 2.85
N GLN A 59 -2.82 -8.11 1.81
CA GLN A 59 -2.12 -8.68 0.68
C GLN A 59 -1.38 -7.57 -0.08
N MET A 60 -0.08 -7.69 -0.26
CA MET A 60 0.76 -6.68 -0.91
C MET A 60 1.85 -7.33 -1.76
N TYR A 61 2.35 -6.56 -2.74
CA TYR A 61 3.55 -6.90 -3.49
C TYR A 61 4.69 -5.99 -3.02
N ILE A 62 5.67 -6.53 -2.32
CA ILE A 62 6.78 -5.78 -1.72
C ILE A 62 8.10 -6.42 -2.16
N ASN A 63 9.06 -5.60 -2.58
CA ASN A 63 10.42 -6.06 -2.92
C ASN A 63 10.46 -7.23 -3.91
N GLY A 64 9.53 -7.24 -4.88
CA GLY A 64 9.50 -8.26 -5.91
C GLY A 64 8.80 -9.58 -5.52
N HIS A 65 8.15 -9.65 -4.37
CA HIS A 65 7.38 -10.82 -3.97
C HIS A 65 6.03 -10.45 -3.32
N PHE A 66 5.11 -11.39 -3.41
CA PHE A 66 3.80 -11.30 -2.85
C PHE A 66 3.81 -11.75 -1.38
N CYS A 67 3.26 -10.91 -0.49
CA CYS A 67 3.18 -11.21 0.94
C CYS A 67 1.99 -10.52 1.61
N TYR A 68 1.77 -10.86 2.87
CA TYR A 68 0.84 -10.20 3.78
C TYR A 68 1.63 -9.26 4.71
N ALA A 69 1.31 -7.99 4.65
CA ALA A 69 2.11 -6.95 5.32
C ALA A 69 1.23 -5.84 5.90
N TYR A 70 1.82 -5.10 6.83
CA TYR A 70 1.31 -3.78 7.22
C TYR A 70 1.83 -2.74 6.24
N LYS A 71 0.94 -1.97 5.64
CA LYS A 71 1.32 -0.79 4.86
C LYS A 71 1.40 0.43 5.76
N PHE A 72 2.45 1.21 5.60
CA PHE A 72 2.69 2.43 6.39
C PHE A 72 3.42 3.49 5.56
N GLY A 73 3.31 4.73 6.00
CA GLY A 73 4.13 5.83 5.53
C GLY A 73 5.20 6.19 6.54
N ILE A 74 6.21 6.92 6.11
CA ILE A 74 7.22 7.48 7.00
C ILE A 74 7.33 8.97 6.71
N VAL A 75 7.10 9.79 7.73
CA VAL A 75 7.35 11.22 7.70
C VAL A 75 8.68 11.49 8.40
N THR A 76 9.63 12.09 7.69
CA THR A 76 10.94 12.46 8.24
C THR A 76 11.16 13.97 8.15
N ASN A 77 12.11 14.47 8.94
CA ASN A 77 12.64 15.82 8.70
C ASN A 77 13.82 15.80 7.71
N GLY A 78 14.35 16.97 7.37
CA GLY A 78 15.50 17.09 6.45
C GLY A 78 16.80 16.41 6.90
N LEU A 79 16.87 15.95 8.15
CA LEU A 79 17.99 15.16 8.69
C LEU A 79 17.74 13.66 8.67
N GLY A 80 16.60 13.21 8.07
CA GLY A 80 16.22 11.80 8.05
C GLY A 80 15.67 11.25 9.37
N ILE A 81 15.43 12.11 10.37
CA ILE A 81 14.84 11.67 11.63
C ILE A 81 13.35 11.45 11.44
N VAL A 82 12.88 10.24 11.77
CA VAL A 82 11.46 9.87 11.70
C VAL A 82 10.66 10.73 12.69
N ARG A 83 9.58 11.30 12.22
CA ARG A 83 8.67 12.18 12.98
C ARG A 83 7.30 11.55 13.17
N ASP A 84 6.83 10.76 12.20
CA ASP A 84 5.58 10.02 12.28
C ASP A 84 5.64 8.76 11.42
N ILE A 85 4.87 7.75 11.81
CA ILE A 85 4.71 6.49 11.06
C ILE A 85 3.21 6.18 11.00
N PRO A 86 2.46 6.77 10.05
CA PRO A 86 1.06 6.44 9.85
C PRO A 86 0.90 5.04 9.25
N PHE A 87 0.05 4.21 9.86
CA PHE A 87 -0.35 2.92 9.32
C PHE A 87 -1.63 3.08 8.49
N TYR A 88 -1.65 2.53 7.29
CA TYR A 88 -2.80 2.59 6.39
C TYR A 88 -3.76 1.43 6.65
N ASN A 89 -4.28 1.39 7.88
CA ASN A 89 -5.23 0.41 8.35
C ASN A 89 -6.69 0.90 8.18
N LYS A 90 -7.63 0.12 8.69
CA LYS A 90 -9.06 0.46 8.67
C LYS A 90 -9.38 1.78 9.40
N ASP A 91 -8.68 2.05 10.49
CA ASP A 91 -8.91 3.28 11.29
C ASP A 91 -8.50 4.51 10.49
N PHE A 92 -7.35 4.44 9.78
CA PHE A 92 -6.91 5.49 8.88
C PHE A 92 -7.93 5.74 7.76
N LEU A 93 -8.43 4.69 7.09
CA LEU A 93 -9.44 4.83 6.04
C LEU A 93 -10.78 5.33 6.58
N THR A 94 -11.13 4.99 7.81
CA THR A 94 -12.36 5.50 8.46
C THR A 94 -12.23 6.99 8.80
N ALA A 95 -11.05 7.44 9.19
CA ALA A 95 -10.76 8.86 9.45
C ALA A 95 -10.72 9.70 8.16
N HIS A 96 -10.43 9.06 7.01
CA HIS A 96 -10.32 9.72 5.71
C HIS A 96 -11.28 9.09 4.67
N PRO A 97 -12.60 9.28 4.80
CA PRO A 97 -13.60 8.63 3.94
C PRO A 97 -13.55 9.06 2.47
N ASP A 98 -12.91 10.20 2.18
CA ASP A 98 -12.73 10.70 0.81
C ASP A 98 -11.64 9.94 0.03
N ILE A 99 -10.88 9.09 0.71
CA ILE A 99 -9.88 8.24 0.05
C ILE A 99 -10.59 7.07 -0.62
N ILE A 100 -10.60 7.09 -1.95
CA ILE A 100 -11.10 5.98 -2.75
C ILE A 100 -9.95 4.99 -3.00
N VAL A 101 -10.07 3.78 -2.48
CA VAL A 101 -9.16 2.67 -2.78
C VAL A 101 -9.60 2.04 -4.10
N GLU A 102 -8.96 2.42 -5.19
CA GLU A 102 -9.25 1.86 -6.50
C GLU A 102 -8.53 0.50 -6.68
N LYS A 103 -9.23 -0.50 -7.22
CA LYS A 103 -8.59 -1.68 -7.79
C LYS A 103 -7.83 -1.22 -9.03
N LYS A 104 -6.51 -1.31 -9.02
CA LYS A 104 -5.70 -0.86 -10.15
C LYS A 104 -5.88 -1.69 -11.42
N SER A 105 -6.14 -2.97 -11.34
CA SER A 105 -6.52 -3.84 -12.45
C SER A 105 -6.93 -5.22 -11.98
N ASP A 106 -7.33 -6.08 -12.92
CA ASP A 106 -7.60 -7.51 -12.67
C ASP A 106 -6.31 -8.35 -12.59
N SER A 107 -5.13 -7.72 -12.59
CA SER A 107 -3.86 -8.41 -12.42
C SER A 107 -3.67 -8.86 -10.97
N PRO A 108 -3.40 -10.16 -10.71
CA PRO A 108 -3.12 -10.66 -9.37
C PRO A 108 -1.80 -10.12 -8.79
N ASP A 109 -0.91 -9.59 -9.63
CA ASP A 109 0.41 -9.06 -9.26
C ASP A 109 0.35 -7.57 -8.89
N GLU A 110 -0.79 -6.90 -9.08
CA GLU A 110 -0.93 -5.50 -8.72
C GLU A 110 -1.37 -5.30 -7.27
N ASP A 111 -0.71 -4.36 -6.62
CA ASP A 111 -1.01 -3.93 -5.27
C ASP A 111 -2.44 -3.35 -5.21
N LYS A 112 -3.33 -4.02 -4.49
CA LYS A 112 -4.70 -3.58 -4.22
C LYS A 112 -4.77 -2.62 -3.04
N SER A 113 -3.63 -2.24 -2.48
CA SER A 113 -3.57 -1.34 -1.33
C SER A 113 -3.75 0.13 -1.74
N LEU A 114 -3.89 0.97 -0.76
CA LEU A 114 -3.95 2.42 -0.94
C LEU A 114 -2.72 2.93 -1.68
N ALA A 115 -2.92 3.63 -2.81
CA ALA A 115 -1.84 4.25 -3.56
C ALA A 115 -1.16 5.36 -2.75
N ASP A 116 0.16 5.47 -2.85
CA ASP A 116 0.97 6.42 -2.10
C ASP A 116 0.56 7.87 -2.32
N SER A 117 0.23 8.21 -3.58
CA SER A 117 -0.26 9.54 -3.94
C SER A 117 -1.60 9.92 -3.28
N LYS A 118 -2.45 8.93 -3.00
CA LYS A 118 -3.73 9.16 -2.30
C LYS A 118 -3.57 9.29 -0.79
N ALA A 119 -2.55 8.65 -0.22
CA ALA A 119 -2.28 8.71 1.21
C ALA A 119 -1.53 9.97 1.65
N LEU A 120 -0.79 10.61 0.74
CA LEU A 120 0.13 11.70 1.08
C LEU A 120 -0.56 12.87 1.79
N LEU A 121 -1.60 13.42 1.19
CA LEU A 121 -2.26 14.63 1.72
C LEU A 121 -2.93 14.37 3.08
N PRO A 122 -3.72 13.29 3.26
CA PRO A 122 -4.23 12.91 4.57
C PRO A 122 -3.15 12.77 5.64
N VAL A 123 -2.04 12.10 5.31
CA VAL A 123 -0.91 11.93 6.23
C VAL A 123 -0.30 13.26 6.64
N LEU A 124 -0.11 14.18 5.70
CA LEU A 124 0.46 15.51 6.00
C LEU A 124 -0.51 16.35 6.83
N ILE A 125 -1.80 16.30 6.53
CA ILE A 125 -2.83 17.01 7.31
C ILE A 125 -2.82 16.51 8.76
N ASP A 126 -2.90 15.19 8.96
CA ASP A 126 -2.86 14.58 10.30
C ASP A 126 -1.57 14.94 11.04
N PHE A 127 -0.43 14.90 10.33
CA PHE A 127 0.86 15.24 10.90
C PHE A 127 0.90 16.69 11.43
N PHE A 128 0.47 17.67 10.63
CA PHE A 128 0.47 19.07 11.06
C PHE A 128 -0.59 19.37 12.11
N GLN A 129 -1.71 18.65 12.12
CA GLN A 129 -2.69 18.72 13.20
C GLN A 129 -2.12 18.22 14.54
N LYS A 130 -1.37 17.12 14.51
CA LYS A 130 -0.68 16.58 15.70
C LYS A 130 0.47 17.49 16.16
N HIS A 131 1.08 18.24 15.24
CA HIS A 131 2.27 19.03 15.48
C HIS A 131 2.10 20.50 15.06
N PRO A 132 1.19 21.27 15.69
CA PRO A 132 0.81 22.62 15.24
C PRO A 132 1.93 23.64 15.32
N LEU A 133 3.02 23.35 16.03
CA LEU A 133 4.20 24.22 16.12
C LEU A 133 5.21 23.99 14.98
N ILE A 134 5.01 22.97 14.16
CA ILE A 134 5.88 22.69 13.00
C ILE A 134 5.33 23.44 11.80
N GLU A 135 6.12 24.38 11.27
CA GLU A 135 5.77 25.09 10.03
C GLU A 135 6.20 24.29 8.80
N PRO A 136 5.32 24.11 7.79
CA PRO A 136 5.69 23.51 6.52
C PRO A 136 6.61 24.44 5.72
N LYS A 137 7.85 24.06 5.48
CA LYS A 137 8.82 24.88 4.71
C LYS A 137 9.15 24.26 3.37
N THR A 138 9.67 23.04 3.39
CA THR A 138 10.12 22.34 2.18
C THR A 138 9.60 20.91 2.22
N PHE A 139 8.93 20.50 1.16
CA PHE A 139 8.54 19.13 0.94
C PHE A 139 9.59 18.42 0.06
N LEU A 140 9.94 17.20 0.44
CA LEU A 140 10.75 16.28 -0.37
C LEU A 140 9.96 14.98 -0.55
N GLY A 141 9.74 14.57 -1.78
CA GLY A 141 9.00 13.37 -2.11
C GLY A 141 9.61 12.63 -3.29
N ASP A 142 9.14 11.42 -3.55
CA ASP A 142 9.55 10.65 -4.72
C ASP A 142 8.69 10.98 -5.96
N ALA A 143 9.03 10.38 -7.11
CA ALA A 143 8.33 10.61 -8.37
C ALA A 143 6.86 10.12 -8.37
N ALA A 144 6.43 9.30 -7.40
CA ALA A 144 5.03 8.88 -7.27
C ALA A 144 4.11 10.07 -6.93
N PHE A 145 4.68 11.14 -6.38
CA PHE A 145 3.97 12.37 -6.00
C PHE A 145 4.00 13.46 -7.06
N ASP A 146 4.58 13.21 -8.24
CA ASP A 146 4.67 14.18 -9.33
C ASP A 146 3.32 14.32 -10.08
N THR A 147 2.38 15.00 -9.43
CA THR A 147 1.08 15.39 -10.03
C THR A 147 0.72 16.82 -9.70
N ILE A 148 0.01 17.49 -10.62
CA ILE A 148 -0.42 18.89 -10.46
C ILE A 148 -1.28 19.05 -9.19
N GLU A 149 -2.17 18.08 -8.90
CA GLU A 149 -3.04 18.11 -7.73
C GLU A 149 -2.22 18.12 -6.43
N ILE A 150 -1.18 17.30 -6.36
CA ILE A 150 -0.30 17.25 -5.18
C ILE A 150 0.45 18.57 -5.00
N TYR A 151 1.04 19.12 -6.05
CA TYR A 151 1.70 20.43 -5.96
C TYR A 151 0.75 21.50 -5.48
N LYS A 152 -0.46 21.56 -6.05
CA LYS A 152 -1.49 22.52 -5.68
C LYS A 152 -1.83 22.42 -4.19
N SER A 153 -2.13 21.23 -3.72
CA SER A 153 -2.46 21.01 -2.31
C SER A 153 -1.29 21.27 -1.36
N LEU A 154 -0.06 20.94 -1.75
CA LEU A 154 1.11 21.26 -0.93
C LEU A 154 1.28 22.76 -0.72
N PHE A 155 1.06 23.57 -1.76
CA PHE A 155 1.26 25.03 -1.68
C PHE A 155 0.03 25.77 -1.16
N GLU A 156 -1.17 25.44 -1.65
CA GLU A 156 -2.39 26.18 -1.35
C GLU A 156 -3.07 25.72 -0.05
N ASP A 157 -3.14 24.40 0.19
CA ASP A 157 -3.90 23.86 1.32
C ASP A 157 -3.02 23.69 2.56
N ILE A 158 -1.77 23.18 2.40
CA ILE A 158 -0.87 22.90 3.53
C ILE A 158 0.07 24.07 3.79
N GLY A 159 0.45 24.83 2.76
CA GLY A 159 1.27 26.02 2.89
C GLY A 159 2.78 25.79 2.83
N PHE A 160 3.24 24.73 2.17
CA PHE A 160 4.67 24.56 1.88
C PHE A 160 5.19 25.70 1.00
N ARG A 161 6.42 26.12 1.23
CA ARG A 161 7.07 27.17 0.43
C ARG A 161 7.84 26.62 -0.76
N LYS A 162 8.28 25.36 -0.69
CA LYS A 162 9.05 24.66 -1.72
C LYS A 162 8.67 23.18 -1.74
N ALA A 163 8.69 22.59 -2.92
CA ALA A 163 8.56 21.14 -3.10
C ALA A 163 9.62 20.66 -4.10
N PHE A 164 10.30 19.56 -3.76
CA PHE A 164 11.25 18.88 -4.62
C PHE A 164 10.76 17.45 -4.81
N ILE A 165 10.22 17.19 -5.98
CA ILE A 165 9.70 15.88 -6.42
C ILE A 165 10.37 15.61 -7.77
N PRO A 166 11.07 14.47 -7.95
CA PRO A 166 11.64 14.10 -9.24
C PRO A 166 10.52 14.00 -10.30
N LEU A 167 10.82 14.44 -11.51
CA LEU A 167 9.91 14.25 -12.64
C LEU A 167 9.73 12.75 -12.94
N ARG A 168 8.52 12.38 -13.32
CA ARG A 168 8.17 11.05 -13.80
C ARG A 168 8.68 10.78 -15.20
#